data_88d0c90425e7f99d3290009bd6783ec2
#
_entry.id   88d0c90425e7f99d3290009bd6783ec2
#
_cell.length_a   1.000
_cell.length_b   1.000
_cell.length_c   1.000
_cell.angle_alpha   90.00
_cell.angle_beta   90.00
_cell.angle_gamma   90.00
#
_symmetry.space_group_name_H-M   'P 1'
#
loop_
_entity.id
_entity.type
_entity.pdbx_description
1 polymer ?
#
loop_
_entity_poly.entity_id
_entity_poly.type
_entity_poly.pdbx_seq_one_letter_code
_entity_poly.pdbx_strand_id
1 'polypeptide(L)'
;MVERGESRRAGARERARAEVMAQIMAAGRRELAEHGADGLSLRAVAREIGMVSSAVYRYVAGRDELLTLLIIESYDAVGAAAERASARGGSAAERFVAIASAVREWGREHPHEYALLYGSPVPGYRAPDDTIASGTRVPAAMIRLLIEEYAAGRLSVPVAEDAPPVGAALSAQCGTVREFFGADLPDELVLLGIGAWTQVYGLISFELFGQLHNTFEPADDLMEHQFATVASRVGI
;
A
#
# COMPACT_ATOMS: atom_id res chain seq x y z
N MET A 1 -14.35 -44.99 -7.70
CA MET A 1 -13.08 -45.04 -6.91
C MET A 1 -11.93 -44.30 -7.61
N VAL A 2 -11.98 -44.10 -8.94
CA VAL A 2 -10.96 -43.40 -9.76
C VAL A 2 -10.96 -41.88 -9.51
N GLU A 3 -12.11 -41.21 -9.45
CA GLU A 3 -12.23 -39.75 -9.25
C GLU A 3 -11.63 -39.21 -7.94
N ARG A 4 -11.70 -39.97 -6.84
CA ARG A 4 -11.09 -39.59 -5.59
C ARG A 4 -9.55 -39.60 -5.61
N GLY A 5 -8.97 -40.44 -6.48
CA GLY A 5 -7.52 -40.52 -6.67
C GLY A 5 -6.97 -39.33 -7.48
N GLU A 6 -7.68 -38.90 -8.50
CA GLU A 6 -7.30 -37.74 -9.35
C GLU A 6 -7.43 -36.43 -8.61
N SER A 7 -8.49 -36.20 -7.83
CA SER A 7 -8.69 -35.03 -6.98
C SER A 7 -7.58 -34.89 -5.91
N ARG A 8 -7.15 -36.00 -5.29
CA ARG A 8 -6.02 -35.98 -4.32
C ARG A 8 -4.69 -35.66 -4.98
N ARG A 9 -4.44 -36.16 -6.20
CA ARG A 9 -3.20 -35.86 -6.95
C ARG A 9 -3.18 -34.41 -7.45
N ALA A 10 -4.31 -33.87 -7.90
CA ALA A 10 -4.46 -32.48 -8.28
C ALA A 10 -4.16 -31.54 -7.09
N GLY A 11 -4.79 -31.80 -5.94
CA GLY A 11 -4.55 -31.00 -4.74
C GLY A 11 -3.11 -31.15 -4.16
N ALA A 12 -2.42 -32.28 -4.37
CA ALA A 12 -1.03 -32.43 -3.98
C ALA A 12 -0.09 -31.63 -4.90
N ARG A 13 -0.37 -31.58 -6.21
CA ARG A 13 0.40 -30.77 -7.18
C ARG A 13 0.22 -29.28 -6.93
N GLU A 14 -0.99 -28.86 -6.60
CA GLU A 14 -1.28 -27.46 -6.29
C GLU A 14 -0.58 -27.00 -5.03
N ARG A 15 -0.59 -27.80 -3.96
CA ARG A 15 0.19 -27.51 -2.74
C ARG A 15 1.69 -27.43 -3.01
N ALA A 16 2.25 -28.39 -3.75
CA ALA A 16 3.66 -28.35 -4.11
C ALA A 16 4.03 -27.11 -4.96
N ARG A 17 3.12 -26.69 -5.86
CA ARG A 17 3.30 -25.46 -6.62
C ARG A 17 3.27 -24.22 -5.72
N ALA A 18 2.33 -24.15 -4.78
CA ALA A 18 2.23 -23.04 -3.82
C ALA A 18 3.46 -22.97 -2.90
N GLU A 19 3.99 -24.10 -2.43
CA GLU A 19 5.21 -24.17 -1.63
C GLU A 19 6.43 -23.62 -2.39
N VAL A 20 6.61 -24.01 -3.65
CA VAL A 20 7.69 -23.47 -4.49
C VAL A 20 7.51 -21.98 -4.74
N MET A 21 6.29 -21.53 -5.02
CA MET A 21 6.02 -20.10 -5.20
C MET A 21 6.34 -19.31 -3.93
N ALA A 22 5.96 -19.80 -2.75
CA ALA A 22 6.30 -19.16 -1.47
C ALA A 22 7.83 -19.07 -1.26
N GLN A 23 8.59 -20.09 -1.66
CA GLN A 23 10.07 -20.05 -1.62
C GLN A 23 10.63 -19.00 -2.59
N ILE A 24 10.10 -18.92 -3.82
CA ILE A 24 10.49 -17.89 -4.81
C ILE A 24 10.24 -16.49 -4.26
N MET A 25 9.04 -16.25 -3.69
CA MET A 25 8.69 -14.96 -3.11
C MET A 25 9.57 -14.60 -1.91
N ALA A 26 9.86 -15.55 -1.03
CA ALA A 26 10.74 -15.33 0.12
C ALA A 26 12.19 -15.00 -0.32
N ALA A 27 12.73 -15.72 -1.32
CA ALA A 27 14.04 -15.42 -1.89
C ALA A 27 14.03 -14.08 -2.65
N GLY A 28 12.94 -13.77 -3.36
CA GLY A 28 12.75 -12.48 -4.03
C GLY A 28 12.79 -11.29 -3.06
N ARG A 29 12.19 -11.40 -1.87
CA ARG A 29 12.27 -10.35 -0.83
C ARG A 29 13.68 -10.19 -0.28
N ARG A 30 14.43 -11.28 -0.09
CA ARG A 30 15.83 -11.17 0.34
C ARG A 30 16.71 -10.53 -0.73
N GLU A 31 16.54 -10.93 -1.98
CA GLU A 31 17.25 -10.32 -3.11
C GLU A 31 16.91 -8.82 -3.23
N LEU A 32 15.65 -8.44 -3.03
CA LEU A 32 15.21 -7.05 -2.96
C LEU A 32 15.90 -6.27 -1.82
N ALA A 33 16.03 -6.89 -0.65
CA ALA A 33 16.67 -6.29 0.52
C ALA A 33 18.18 -6.08 0.32
N GLU A 34 18.84 -7.01 -0.35
CA GLU A 34 20.30 -6.96 -0.57
C GLU A 34 20.71 -6.07 -1.76
N HIS A 35 19.92 -6.07 -2.84
CA HIS A 35 20.31 -5.49 -4.12
C HIS A 35 19.37 -4.39 -4.63
N GLY A 36 18.26 -4.14 -3.91
CA GLY A 36 17.21 -3.22 -4.35
C GLY A 36 16.41 -3.75 -5.54
N ALA A 37 15.39 -2.98 -5.93
CA ALA A 37 14.51 -3.36 -7.03
C ALA A 37 15.27 -3.46 -8.37
N ASP A 38 16.23 -2.57 -8.61
CA ASP A 38 17.04 -2.56 -9.84
C ASP A 38 17.93 -3.80 -9.96
N GLY A 39 18.46 -4.30 -8.85
CA GLY A 39 19.34 -5.45 -8.79
C GLY A 39 18.63 -6.80 -8.75
N LEU A 40 17.30 -6.84 -8.66
CA LEU A 40 16.52 -8.06 -8.54
C LEU A 40 16.81 -9.06 -9.68
N SER A 41 17.27 -10.27 -9.33
CA SER A 41 17.71 -11.29 -10.27
C SER A 41 17.04 -12.64 -10.06
N LEU A 42 16.23 -13.08 -11.05
CA LEU A 42 15.59 -14.40 -11.03
C LEU A 42 16.62 -15.56 -10.97
N ARG A 43 17.83 -15.33 -11.50
CA ARG A 43 18.92 -16.33 -11.42
C ARG A 43 19.49 -16.45 -10.01
N ALA A 44 19.60 -15.34 -9.29
CA ALA A 44 20.01 -15.35 -7.88
C ALA A 44 18.95 -16.02 -7.02
N VAL A 45 17.67 -15.68 -7.20
CA VAL A 45 16.54 -16.36 -6.57
C VAL A 45 16.57 -17.87 -6.81
N ALA A 46 16.75 -18.32 -8.06
CA ALA A 46 16.83 -19.74 -8.38
C ALA A 46 17.98 -20.45 -7.65
N ARG A 47 19.15 -19.82 -7.63
CA ARG A 47 20.33 -20.37 -6.94
C ARG A 47 20.09 -20.49 -5.44
N GLU A 48 19.47 -19.50 -4.83
CA GLU A 48 19.19 -19.47 -3.39
C GLU A 48 18.25 -20.59 -2.95
N ILE A 49 17.21 -20.87 -3.74
CA ILE A 49 16.26 -21.97 -3.43
C ILE A 49 16.71 -23.34 -3.96
N GLY A 50 17.96 -23.45 -4.47
CA GLY A 50 18.51 -24.71 -4.97
C GLY A 50 17.89 -25.23 -6.25
N MET A 51 17.25 -24.36 -7.05
CA MET A 51 16.61 -24.72 -8.31
C MET A 51 17.43 -24.27 -9.52
N VAL A 52 17.36 -25.04 -10.61
CA VAL A 52 17.87 -24.56 -11.91
C VAL A 52 16.97 -23.43 -12.44
N SER A 53 17.57 -22.40 -13.03
CA SER A 53 16.82 -21.21 -13.50
C SER A 53 15.64 -21.57 -14.43
N SER A 54 15.81 -22.56 -15.32
CA SER A 54 14.75 -23.01 -16.21
C SER A 54 13.51 -23.60 -15.48
N ALA A 55 13.70 -24.10 -14.26
CA ALA A 55 12.58 -24.57 -13.44
C ALA A 55 11.81 -23.39 -12.81
N VAL A 56 12.52 -22.32 -12.39
CA VAL A 56 11.89 -21.11 -11.83
C VAL A 56 11.07 -20.38 -12.89
N TYR A 57 11.52 -20.33 -14.13
CA TYR A 57 10.77 -19.72 -15.26
C TYR A 57 9.42 -20.39 -15.56
N ARG A 58 9.12 -21.56 -15.01
CA ARG A 58 7.78 -22.19 -15.10
C ARG A 58 6.80 -21.63 -14.05
N TYR A 59 7.29 -20.88 -13.08
CA TYR A 59 6.50 -20.26 -12.01
C TYR A 59 6.37 -18.75 -12.22
N VAL A 60 7.44 -18.12 -12.66
CA VAL A 60 7.55 -16.66 -12.85
C VAL A 60 8.26 -16.43 -14.19
N ALA A 61 7.59 -15.77 -15.14
CA ALA A 61 8.09 -15.64 -16.52
C ALA A 61 9.34 -14.73 -16.63
N GLY A 62 9.58 -13.86 -15.65
CA GLY A 62 10.72 -12.95 -15.67
C GLY A 62 10.86 -12.09 -14.43
N ARG A 63 11.87 -11.21 -14.44
CA ARG A 63 12.11 -10.24 -13.37
C ARG A 63 10.90 -9.35 -13.12
N ASP A 64 10.28 -8.85 -14.18
CA ASP A 64 9.18 -7.90 -14.08
C ASP A 64 7.92 -8.56 -13.46
N GLU A 65 7.65 -9.84 -13.78
CA GLU A 65 6.58 -10.58 -13.11
C GLU A 65 6.89 -10.80 -11.64
N LEU A 66 8.14 -11.11 -11.27
CA LEU A 66 8.53 -11.22 -9.86
C LEU A 66 8.37 -9.88 -9.13
N LEU A 67 8.77 -8.75 -9.74
CA LEU A 67 8.52 -7.42 -9.20
C LEU A 67 7.03 -7.16 -8.98
N THR A 68 6.20 -7.48 -9.97
CA THR A 68 4.74 -7.33 -9.87
C THR A 68 4.17 -8.13 -8.70
N LEU A 69 4.58 -9.38 -8.54
CA LEU A 69 4.14 -10.24 -7.44
C LEU A 69 4.58 -9.69 -6.07
N LEU A 70 5.83 -9.22 -5.96
CA LEU A 70 6.34 -8.59 -4.74
C LEU A 70 5.59 -7.29 -4.42
N ILE A 71 5.28 -6.46 -5.41
CA ILE A 71 4.49 -5.24 -5.26
C ILE A 71 3.09 -5.56 -4.76
N ILE A 72 2.38 -6.51 -5.38
CA ILE A 72 1.04 -6.91 -4.96
C ILE A 72 1.05 -7.43 -3.52
N GLU A 73 1.97 -8.35 -3.18
CA GLU A 73 2.08 -8.91 -1.83
C GLU A 73 2.36 -7.80 -0.79
N SER A 74 3.24 -6.85 -1.10
CA SER A 74 3.59 -5.74 -0.21
C SER A 74 2.40 -4.78 -0.03
N TYR A 75 1.68 -4.43 -1.11
CA TYR A 75 0.45 -3.65 -1.01
C TYR A 75 -0.64 -4.37 -0.21
N ASP A 76 -0.79 -5.68 -0.40
CA ASP A 76 -1.75 -6.48 0.37
C ASP A 76 -1.40 -6.53 1.85
N ALA A 77 -0.12 -6.63 2.18
CA ALA A 77 0.34 -6.64 3.56
C ALA A 77 0.08 -5.30 4.27
N VAL A 78 0.49 -4.18 3.68
CA VAL A 78 0.26 -2.84 4.26
C VAL A 78 -1.22 -2.48 4.25
N GLY A 79 -1.96 -2.85 3.21
CA GLY A 79 -3.41 -2.67 3.12
C GLY A 79 -4.14 -3.40 4.24
N ALA A 80 -3.81 -4.67 4.48
CA ALA A 80 -4.36 -5.45 5.57
C ALA A 80 -4.02 -4.86 6.95
N ALA A 81 -2.83 -4.28 7.15
CA ALA A 81 -2.46 -3.59 8.38
C ALA A 81 -3.34 -2.35 8.61
N ALA A 82 -3.53 -1.53 7.58
CA ALA A 82 -4.39 -0.34 7.62
C ALA A 82 -5.86 -0.70 7.91
N GLU A 83 -6.39 -1.70 7.23
CA GLU A 83 -7.77 -2.18 7.41
C GLU A 83 -8.01 -2.72 8.84
N ARG A 84 -7.07 -3.50 9.38
CA ARG A 84 -7.14 -3.97 10.77
C ARG A 84 -7.09 -2.81 11.78
N ALA A 85 -6.27 -1.80 11.51
CA ALA A 85 -6.18 -0.61 12.35
C ALA A 85 -7.50 0.18 12.33
N SER A 86 -8.09 0.38 11.16
CA SER A 86 -9.40 1.04 10.99
C SER A 86 -10.53 0.32 11.71
N ALA A 87 -10.47 -1.00 11.83
CA ALA A 87 -11.51 -1.82 12.45
C ALA A 87 -11.47 -1.85 13.99
N ARG A 88 -10.46 -1.25 14.64
CA ARG A 88 -10.32 -1.29 16.11
C ARG A 88 -11.39 -0.50 16.87
N GLY A 89 -12.19 0.30 16.19
CA GLY A 89 -13.18 1.18 16.82
C GLY A 89 -12.55 2.50 17.29
N GLY A 90 -13.37 3.34 17.94
CA GLY A 90 -12.99 4.69 18.33
C GLY A 90 -13.59 5.77 17.43
N SER A 91 -13.25 7.03 17.67
CA SER A 91 -13.60 8.15 16.82
C SER A 91 -12.92 8.04 15.44
N ALA A 92 -13.44 8.78 14.48
CA ALA A 92 -12.82 8.81 13.13
C ALA A 92 -11.36 9.30 13.18
N ALA A 93 -11.06 10.28 14.04
CA ALA A 93 -9.69 10.76 14.26
C ALA A 93 -8.77 9.65 14.82
N GLU A 94 -9.21 8.93 15.85
CA GLU A 94 -8.44 7.82 16.42
C GLU A 94 -8.20 6.70 15.39
N ARG A 95 -9.21 6.37 14.61
CA ARG A 95 -9.10 5.37 13.52
C ARG A 95 -8.15 5.85 12.42
N PHE A 96 -8.18 7.13 12.03
CA PHE A 96 -7.27 7.71 11.05
C PHE A 96 -5.82 7.65 11.53
N VAL A 97 -5.56 8.10 12.76
CA VAL A 97 -4.22 8.03 13.38
C VAL A 97 -3.75 6.58 13.47
N ALA A 98 -4.63 5.64 13.82
CA ALA A 98 -4.30 4.22 13.87
C ALA A 98 -3.92 3.65 12.49
N ILE A 99 -4.61 4.05 11.41
CA ILE A 99 -4.26 3.68 10.03
C ILE A 99 -2.86 4.21 9.68
N ALA A 100 -2.61 5.51 9.90
CA ALA A 100 -1.32 6.14 9.59
C ALA A 100 -0.17 5.49 10.37
N SER A 101 -0.38 5.22 11.66
CA SER A 101 0.58 4.52 12.52
C SER A 101 0.84 3.09 12.06
N ALA A 102 -0.19 2.36 11.62
CA ALA A 102 -0.02 0.99 11.11
C ALA A 102 0.77 0.95 9.80
N VAL A 103 0.57 1.93 8.91
CA VAL A 103 1.37 2.07 7.68
C VAL A 103 2.83 2.39 8.00
N ARG A 104 3.07 3.31 8.95
CA ARG A 104 4.42 3.66 9.43
C ARG A 104 5.13 2.45 10.02
N GLU A 105 4.49 1.71 10.93
CA GLU A 105 5.08 0.54 11.58
C GLU A 105 5.42 -0.55 10.57
N TRP A 106 4.49 -0.83 9.64
CA TRP A 106 4.76 -1.76 8.56
C TRP A 106 5.98 -1.31 7.72
N GLY A 107 6.09 -0.03 7.40
CA GLY A 107 7.24 0.51 6.66
C GLY A 107 8.56 0.39 7.43
N ARG A 108 8.55 0.55 8.75
CA ARG A 108 9.73 0.34 9.61
C ARG A 108 10.15 -1.13 9.67
N GLU A 109 9.18 -2.05 9.72
CA GLU A 109 9.43 -3.50 9.71
C GLU A 109 9.85 -4.00 8.33
N HIS A 110 9.43 -3.33 7.24
CA HIS A 110 9.62 -3.74 5.85
C HIS A 110 10.18 -2.59 4.98
N PRO A 111 11.37 -2.03 5.32
CA PRO A 111 11.87 -0.81 4.66
C PRO A 111 12.17 -0.99 3.17
N HIS A 112 12.54 -2.18 2.74
CA HIS A 112 12.84 -2.47 1.33
C HIS A 112 11.57 -2.60 0.49
N GLU A 113 10.53 -3.23 1.04
CA GLU A 113 9.21 -3.32 0.43
C GLU A 113 8.54 -1.94 0.40
N TYR A 114 8.69 -1.13 1.47
CA TYR A 114 8.22 0.25 1.47
C TYR A 114 8.91 1.08 0.36
N ALA A 115 10.22 0.94 0.22
CA ALA A 115 10.98 1.60 -0.84
C ALA A 115 10.59 1.10 -2.25
N LEU A 116 10.22 -0.17 -2.40
CA LEU A 116 9.68 -0.72 -3.64
C LEU A 116 8.34 -0.07 -4.03
N LEU A 117 7.45 0.15 -3.04
CA LEU A 117 6.12 0.71 -3.27
C LEU A 117 6.13 2.23 -3.47
N TYR A 118 6.93 2.96 -2.69
CA TYR A 118 6.84 4.42 -2.53
C TYR A 118 8.15 5.16 -2.76
N GLY A 119 9.21 4.42 -3.11
CA GLY A 119 10.52 5.01 -3.44
C GLY A 119 10.62 5.46 -4.90
N SER A 120 11.84 5.43 -5.42
CA SER A 120 12.09 5.82 -6.81
C SER A 120 11.51 4.80 -7.81
N PRO A 121 10.97 5.25 -8.95
CA PRO A 121 10.52 4.37 -10.01
C PRO A 121 11.65 3.42 -10.48
N VAL A 122 11.30 2.14 -10.66
CA VAL A 122 12.24 1.12 -11.15
C VAL A 122 12.46 1.30 -12.65
N PRO A 123 13.69 1.56 -13.11
CA PRO A 123 13.95 1.78 -14.53
C PRO A 123 13.53 0.61 -15.42
N GLY A 124 12.77 0.91 -16.48
CA GLY A 124 12.31 -0.08 -17.44
C GLY A 124 11.12 -0.94 -16.98
N TYR A 125 10.70 -0.85 -15.72
CA TYR A 125 9.51 -1.54 -15.20
C TYR A 125 8.28 -0.63 -15.27
N ARG A 126 7.15 -1.24 -15.64
CA ARG A 126 5.83 -0.60 -15.58
C ARG A 126 4.86 -1.55 -14.88
N ALA A 127 4.28 -1.10 -13.77
CA ALA A 127 3.29 -1.86 -13.03
C ALA A 127 2.06 -2.12 -13.92
N PRO A 128 1.59 -3.37 -14.03
CA PRO A 128 0.34 -3.69 -14.72
C PRO A 128 -0.88 -3.30 -13.87
N ASP A 129 -2.06 -3.25 -14.51
CA ASP A 129 -3.31 -2.86 -13.87
C ASP A 129 -3.71 -3.79 -12.70
N ASP A 130 -3.23 -5.02 -12.68
CA ASP A 130 -3.45 -5.99 -11.59
C ASP A 130 -2.95 -5.48 -10.22
N THR A 131 -2.02 -4.50 -10.20
CA THR A 131 -1.52 -3.88 -8.97
C THR A 131 -2.48 -2.85 -8.37
N ILE A 132 -3.45 -2.34 -9.14
CA ILE A 132 -4.34 -1.22 -8.74
C ILE A 132 -5.19 -1.61 -7.54
N ALA A 133 -5.80 -2.79 -7.57
CA ALA A 133 -6.69 -3.24 -6.50
C ALA A 133 -5.97 -3.30 -5.14
N SER A 134 -4.76 -3.87 -5.11
CA SER A 134 -3.94 -3.94 -3.90
C SER A 134 -3.40 -2.56 -3.50
N GLY A 135 -2.94 -1.75 -4.47
CA GLY A 135 -2.37 -0.42 -4.24
C GLY A 135 -3.36 0.61 -3.70
N THR A 136 -4.66 0.42 -3.92
CA THR A 136 -5.71 1.33 -3.45
C THR A 136 -6.21 1.02 -2.02
N ARG A 137 -5.82 -0.08 -1.39
CA ARG A 137 -6.35 -0.52 -0.09
C ARG A 137 -6.11 0.49 1.05
N VAL A 138 -4.90 1.05 1.16
CA VAL A 138 -4.59 2.04 2.20
C VAL A 138 -5.34 3.35 1.98
N PRO A 139 -5.25 4.03 0.80
CA PRO A 139 -6.05 5.24 0.57
C PRO A 139 -7.56 4.96 0.69
N ALA A 140 -8.04 3.78 0.31
CA ALA A 140 -9.43 3.39 0.51
C ALA A 140 -9.82 3.31 2.01
N ALA A 141 -8.95 2.80 2.87
CA ALA A 141 -9.20 2.78 4.31
C ALA A 141 -9.35 4.20 4.88
N MET A 142 -8.52 5.15 4.42
CA MET A 142 -8.58 6.55 4.87
C MET A 142 -9.82 7.27 4.34
N ILE A 143 -10.11 7.17 3.03
CA ILE A 143 -11.24 7.91 2.43
C ILE A 143 -12.59 7.37 2.91
N ARG A 144 -12.72 6.07 3.23
CA ARG A 144 -13.94 5.51 3.79
C ARG A 144 -14.31 6.13 5.13
N LEU A 145 -13.35 6.54 5.96
CA LEU A 145 -13.63 7.28 7.18
C LEU A 145 -14.31 8.61 6.87
N LEU A 146 -13.83 9.35 5.88
CA LEU A 146 -14.43 10.62 5.46
C LEU A 146 -15.83 10.41 4.89
N ILE A 147 -16.04 9.36 4.10
CA ILE A 147 -17.34 8.99 3.55
C ILE A 147 -18.33 8.65 4.69
N GLU A 148 -17.92 7.82 5.65
CA GLU A 148 -18.75 7.42 6.80
C GLU A 148 -19.17 8.63 7.66
N GLU A 149 -18.22 9.54 7.97
CA GLU A 149 -18.46 10.72 8.77
C GLU A 149 -19.32 11.76 8.05
N TYR A 150 -19.07 11.96 6.75
CA TYR A 150 -19.88 12.87 5.92
C TYR A 150 -21.31 12.37 5.75
N ALA A 151 -21.49 11.10 5.43
CA ALA A 151 -22.83 10.49 5.31
C ALA A 151 -23.63 10.52 6.62
N ALA A 152 -22.95 10.47 7.76
CA ALA A 152 -23.56 10.59 9.08
C ALA A 152 -23.81 12.05 9.54
N GLY A 153 -23.45 13.05 8.71
CA GLY A 153 -23.59 14.46 9.05
C GLY A 153 -22.68 14.94 10.18
N ARG A 154 -21.61 14.19 10.49
CA ARG A 154 -20.64 14.56 11.52
C ARG A 154 -19.41 15.28 10.96
N LEU A 155 -19.22 15.23 9.65
CA LEU A 155 -18.16 15.92 8.95
C LEU A 155 -18.71 17.08 8.16
N SER A 156 -18.24 18.29 8.45
CA SER A 156 -18.49 19.48 7.62
C SER A 156 -17.22 19.80 6.82
N VAL A 157 -17.41 20.18 5.56
CA VAL A 157 -16.28 20.58 4.71
C VAL A 157 -15.60 21.80 5.33
N PRO A 158 -14.32 21.73 5.72
CA PRO A 158 -13.60 22.91 6.16
C PRO A 158 -13.41 23.85 4.95
N VAL A 159 -14.21 24.88 4.88
CA VAL A 159 -14.08 25.91 3.85
C VAL A 159 -13.04 26.91 4.32
N ALA A 160 -11.83 26.86 3.76
CA ALA A 160 -10.91 27.98 3.91
C ALA A 160 -11.44 29.15 3.06
N GLU A 161 -11.69 30.31 3.70
CA GLU A 161 -12.24 31.49 3.00
C GLU A 161 -11.41 31.90 1.77
N ASP A 162 -10.10 31.63 1.80
CA ASP A 162 -9.13 31.91 0.74
C ASP A 162 -8.75 30.72 -0.13
N ALA A 163 -9.48 29.59 -0.06
CA ALA A 163 -9.17 28.44 -0.91
C ALA A 163 -9.43 28.77 -2.38
N PRO A 164 -8.52 28.41 -3.30
CA PRO A 164 -8.75 28.60 -4.71
C PRO A 164 -9.96 27.77 -5.17
N PRO A 165 -10.82 28.30 -6.07
CA PRO A 165 -11.98 27.56 -6.54
C PRO A 165 -11.57 26.32 -7.33
N VAL A 166 -12.33 25.23 -7.15
CA VAL A 166 -12.12 23.98 -7.89
C VAL A 166 -12.58 24.19 -9.35
N GLY A 167 -11.62 24.17 -10.28
CA GLY A 167 -11.92 24.30 -11.71
C GLY A 167 -12.56 23.03 -12.30
N ALA A 168 -13.27 23.16 -13.42
CA ALA A 168 -14.03 22.07 -14.04
C ALA A 168 -13.22 20.79 -14.34
N ALA A 169 -11.95 20.94 -14.75
CA ALA A 169 -11.08 19.79 -15.02
C ALA A 169 -10.75 19.01 -13.74
N LEU A 170 -10.46 19.70 -12.63
CA LEU A 170 -10.19 19.07 -11.34
C LEU A 170 -11.46 18.45 -10.75
N SER A 171 -12.60 19.13 -10.88
CA SER A 171 -13.91 18.59 -10.47
C SER A 171 -14.25 17.28 -11.21
N ALA A 172 -13.95 17.19 -12.51
CA ALA A 172 -14.12 15.96 -13.27
C ALA A 172 -13.22 14.81 -12.74
N GLN A 173 -12.00 15.12 -12.33
CA GLN A 173 -11.10 14.13 -11.69
C GLN A 173 -11.61 13.69 -10.32
N CYS A 174 -12.16 14.61 -9.52
CA CYS A 174 -12.86 14.25 -8.28
C CYS A 174 -14.06 13.32 -8.56
N GLY A 175 -14.74 13.51 -9.69
CA GLY A 175 -15.80 12.61 -10.18
C GLY A 175 -15.34 11.17 -10.32
N THR A 176 -14.16 10.94 -10.88
CA THR A 176 -13.57 9.59 -11.01
C THR A 176 -13.34 8.93 -9.64
N VAL A 177 -12.91 9.70 -8.65
CA VAL A 177 -12.74 9.19 -7.26
C VAL A 177 -14.10 8.84 -6.66
N ARG A 178 -15.12 9.69 -6.83
CA ARG A 178 -16.49 9.41 -6.35
C ARG A 178 -17.06 8.13 -6.97
N GLU A 179 -16.89 7.96 -8.28
CA GLU A 179 -17.35 6.75 -8.99
C GLU A 179 -16.64 5.48 -8.46
N PHE A 180 -15.32 5.56 -8.26
CA PHE A 180 -14.54 4.43 -7.74
C PHE A 180 -15.00 3.99 -6.35
N PHE A 181 -15.35 4.93 -5.46
CA PHE A 181 -15.80 4.61 -4.11
C PHE A 181 -17.34 4.48 -3.99
N GLY A 182 -18.09 4.80 -5.02
CA GLY A 182 -19.56 4.80 -4.99
C GLY A 182 -20.12 5.81 -3.96
N ALA A 183 -19.46 6.95 -3.77
CA ALA A 183 -19.77 7.91 -2.72
C ALA A 183 -20.00 9.31 -3.30
N ASP A 184 -21.03 10.01 -2.78
CA ASP A 184 -21.31 11.40 -3.14
C ASP A 184 -20.63 12.33 -2.13
N LEU A 185 -19.39 12.71 -2.45
CA LEU A 185 -18.58 13.64 -1.67
C LEU A 185 -18.41 14.96 -2.42
N PRO A 186 -18.40 16.12 -1.73
CA PRO A 186 -17.98 17.39 -2.32
C PRO A 186 -16.53 17.30 -2.85
N ASP A 187 -16.22 18.05 -3.91
CA ASP A 187 -14.88 18.10 -4.48
C ASP A 187 -13.82 18.47 -3.44
N GLU A 188 -14.13 19.43 -2.58
CA GLU A 188 -13.25 19.89 -1.50
C GLU A 188 -12.88 18.76 -0.55
N LEU A 189 -13.82 17.89 -0.22
CA LEU A 189 -13.57 16.76 0.68
C LEU A 189 -12.75 15.66 0.02
N VAL A 190 -12.96 15.42 -1.27
CA VAL A 190 -12.08 14.53 -2.06
C VAL A 190 -10.65 15.05 -2.06
N LEU A 191 -10.46 16.35 -2.31
CA LEU A 191 -9.15 17.00 -2.35
C LEU A 191 -8.46 17.00 -0.98
N LEU A 192 -9.20 17.26 0.10
CA LEU A 192 -8.69 17.13 1.47
C LEU A 192 -8.25 15.72 1.77
N GLY A 193 -9.01 14.71 1.37
CA GLY A 193 -8.62 13.30 1.52
C GLY A 193 -7.33 12.94 0.79
N ILE A 194 -7.17 13.41 -0.46
CA ILE A 194 -5.92 13.26 -1.22
C ILE A 194 -4.77 13.97 -0.52
N GLY A 195 -5.00 15.21 -0.03
CA GLY A 195 -4.00 15.98 0.72
C GLY A 195 -3.55 15.25 2.00
N ALA A 196 -4.49 14.68 2.75
CA ALA A 196 -4.21 13.90 3.95
C ALA A 196 -3.38 12.64 3.63
N TRP A 197 -3.78 11.89 2.61
CA TRP A 197 -3.05 10.72 2.14
C TRP A 197 -1.62 11.06 1.77
N THR A 198 -1.41 12.06 0.92
CA THR A 198 -0.07 12.47 0.48
C THR A 198 0.78 13.00 1.62
N GLN A 199 0.20 13.73 2.59
CA GLN A 199 0.92 14.22 3.76
C GLN A 199 1.37 13.04 4.67
N VAL A 200 0.51 12.07 4.94
CA VAL A 200 0.87 10.88 5.74
C VAL A 200 2.03 10.14 5.08
N TYR A 201 1.94 9.88 3.77
CA TYR A 201 3.03 9.20 3.05
C TYR A 201 4.30 10.02 2.97
N GLY A 202 4.21 11.33 2.81
CA GLY A 202 5.36 12.23 2.84
C GLY A 202 6.09 12.17 4.19
N LEU A 203 5.36 12.22 5.30
CA LEU A 203 5.93 12.11 6.65
C LEU A 203 6.64 10.78 6.86
N ILE A 204 5.99 9.67 6.52
CA ILE A 204 6.57 8.32 6.68
C ILE A 204 7.80 8.16 5.77
N SER A 205 7.72 8.61 4.51
CA SER A 205 8.86 8.55 3.59
C SER A 205 10.05 9.39 4.09
N PHE A 206 9.80 10.57 4.66
CA PHE A 206 10.87 11.42 5.22
C PHE A 206 11.56 10.75 6.39
N GLU A 207 10.82 10.05 7.26
CA GLU A 207 11.42 9.26 8.33
C GLU A 207 12.24 8.10 7.76
N LEU A 208 11.62 7.25 6.94
CA LEU A 208 12.23 6.01 6.47
C LEU A 208 13.43 6.23 5.52
N PHE A 209 13.41 7.33 4.76
CA PHE A 209 14.52 7.69 3.86
C PHE A 209 15.54 8.65 4.51
N GLY A 210 15.45 8.84 5.84
CA GLY A 210 16.47 9.54 6.63
C GLY A 210 16.43 11.06 6.54
N GLN A 211 15.38 11.68 5.98
CA GLN A 211 15.27 13.13 5.87
C GLN A 211 15.08 13.82 7.22
N LEU A 212 14.63 13.09 8.26
CA LEU A 212 14.44 13.59 9.61
C LEU A 212 15.65 13.32 10.52
N HIS A 213 16.67 12.63 10.00
CA HIS A 213 17.88 12.32 10.75
C HIS A 213 18.55 13.58 11.32
N ASN A 214 19.05 13.52 12.55
CA ASN A 214 19.64 14.64 13.30
C ASN A 214 18.70 15.83 13.61
N THR A 215 17.40 15.73 13.27
CA THR A 215 16.43 16.81 13.55
C THR A 215 15.32 16.32 14.46
N PHE A 216 14.65 15.23 14.10
CA PHE A 216 13.60 14.59 14.87
C PHE A 216 13.90 13.09 15.00
N GLU A 217 14.67 12.74 16.03
CA GLU A 217 15.08 11.36 16.29
C GLU A 217 15.11 11.11 17.81
N PRO A 218 14.23 10.24 18.35
CA PRO A 218 13.20 9.47 17.61
C PRO A 218 12.07 10.37 17.08
N ALA A 219 11.44 9.95 15.98
CA ALA A 219 10.38 10.71 15.33
C ALA A 219 8.96 10.40 15.87
N ASP A 220 8.82 9.58 16.91
CA ASP A 220 7.53 9.05 17.36
C ASP A 220 6.57 10.18 17.77
N ASP A 221 6.98 11.13 18.61
CA ASP A 221 6.17 12.26 19.05
C ASP A 221 5.77 13.18 17.87
N LEU A 222 6.70 13.40 16.93
CA LEU A 222 6.43 14.16 15.72
C LEU A 222 5.34 13.48 14.88
N MET A 223 5.45 12.18 14.67
CA MET A 223 4.49 11.43 13.84
C MET A 223 3.12 11.39 14.48
N GLU A 224 3.03 11.13 15.79
CA GLU A 224 1.75 11.15 16.52
C GLU A 224 1.09 12.53 16.40
N HIS A 225 1.84 13.61 16.67
CA HIS A 225 1.34 14.97 16.54
C HIS A 225 0.88 15.30 15.10
N GLN A 226 1.67 14.93 14.11
CA GLN A 226 1.36 15.23 12.71
C GLN A 226 0.15 14.44 12.19
N PHE A 227 0.03 13.15 12.53
CA PHE A 227 -1.12 12.34 12.13
C PHE A 227 -2.42 12.87 12.74
N ALA A 228 -2.40 13.27 14.02
CA ALA A 228 -3.53 13.91 14.67
C ALA A 228 -3.87 15.26 14.01
N THR A 229 -2.86 16.04 13.64
CA THR A 229 -3.04 17.32 12.94
C THR A 229 -3.67 17.11 11.56
N VAL A 230 -3.25 16.08 10.82
CA VAL A 230 -3.84 15.75 9.51
C VAL A 230 -5.32 15.36 9.67
N ALA A 231 -5.65 14.51 10.65
CA ALA A 231 -7.03 14.12 10.95
C ALA A 231 -7.90 15.37 11.24
N SER A 232 -7.43 16.26 12.10
CA SER A 232 -8.13 17.51 12.42
C SER A 232 -8.35 18.41 11.19
N ARG A 233 -7.38 18.50 10.28
CA ARG A 233 -7.49 19.32 9.05
C ARG A 233 -8.52 18.81 8.06
N VAL A 234 -8.78 17.52 8.01
CA VAL A 234 -9.85 16.95 7.19
C VAL A 234 -11.20 16.93 7.89
N GLY A 235 -11.27 17.45 9.13
CA GLY A 235 -12.51 17.66 9.87
C GLY A 235 -12.97 16.46 10.71
N ILE A 236 -12.09 15.50 10.99
CA ILE A 236 -12.37 14.34 11.86
C ILE A 236 -11.55 14.41 13.14
#